data_846a996efc9424bf94f6352d6ebfcb5f
#
_entry.id   846a996efc9424bf94f6352d6ebfcb5f
#
_cell.length_a   1.000
_cell.length_b   1.000
_cell.length_c   1.000
_cell.angle_alpha   90.00
_cell.angle_beta   90.00
_cell.angle_gamma   90.00
#
_symmetry.space_group_name_H-M   'P 1'
#
loop_
_entity.id
_entity.type
_entity.pdbx_description
1 polymer ?
#
loop_
_entity_poly.entity_id
_entity_poly.type
_entity_poly.pdbx_seq_one_letter_code
_entity_poly.pdbx_strand_id
1 'polypeptide(L)'
;MIKDLQKKLKDRWDGFTTSEQKIATYLLQNPGGIPFETASSLGQRVGVSAMTVGRFLRNLGYAGLNELKEELRGDAPWLQLYRNPDVVGDPATMSESLKAEIRGITTAHALTRTPEWKAVVKLLVDADRVSVASFHQGRFLGLGFASLMQSVKPRTRFDEGLDGAYTDLLLDSSGKSCVLLIDFRRYSRHFRILAEECVARGIPLAIITDSQCYWARQLTGHVLMLPAEMERPWHNFTAATSLLSLLIGAVTRAQGDMFERIGDITQLRQKLVGYVEAPPVADRRKAAPSAKRPQAGGTPRKRNGKPGK
;
A
#
# COMPACT_ATOMS: atom_id res chain seq x y z
N MET A 1 -21.16 -13.54 -19.12
CA MET A 1 -21.90 -13.18 -17.88
C MET A 1 -21.65 -11.74 -17.43
N ILE A 2 -20.44 -11.26 -17.10
CA ILE A 2 -20.24 -9.79 -16.94
C ILE A 2 -20.69 -9.03 -18.19
N LYS A 3 -20.40 -9.56 -19.37
CA LYS A 3 -20.93 -9.04 -20.65
C LYS A 3 -22.46 -9.10 -20.73
N ASP A 4 -23.10 -10.08 -20.10
CA ASP A 4 -24.56 -10.19 -20.08
C ASP A 4 -25.19 -9.19 -19.13
N LEU A 5 -24.62 -8.98 -17.94
CA LEU A 5 -25.02 -7.90 -17.05
C LEU A 5 -24.84 -6.53 -17.74
N GLN A 6 -23.68 -6.31 -18.38
CA GLN A 6 -23.41 -5.08 -19.11
C GLN A 6 -24.42 -4.87 -20.26
N LYS A 7 -24.75 -5.94 -20.98
CA LYS A 7 -25.76 -5.90 -22.04
C LYS A 7 -27.14 -5.60 -21.47
N LYS A 8 -27.59 -6.33 -20.45
CA LYS A 8 -28.88 -6.08 -19.76
C LYS A 8 -29.01 -4.64 -19.29
N LEU A 9 -27.94 -4.06 -18.72
CA LEU A 9 -27.94 -2.68 -18.26
C LEU A 9 -27.98 -1.66 -19.40
N LYS A 10 -27.25 -1.93 -20.49
CA LYS A 10 -27.25 -1.05 -21.67
C LYS A 10 -28.56 -1.10 -22.43
N ASP A 11 -29.10 -2.30 -22.65
CA ASP A 11 -30.35 -2.48 -23.43
C ASP A 11 -31.58 -1.87 -22.74
N ARG A 12 -31.51 -1.67 -21.41
CA ARG A 12 -32.63 -1.08 -20.63
C ARG A 12 -32.37 0.32 -20.11
N TRP A 13 -31.25 0.95 -20.49
CA TRP A 13 -30.77 2.20 -19.92
C TRP A 13 -31.79 3.33 -19.95
N ASP A 14 -32.45 3.51 -21.09
CA ASP A 14 -33.41 4.61 -21.30
C ASP A 14 -34.71 4.46 -20.49
N GLY A 15 -35.00 3.25 -20.01
CA GLY A 15 -36.14 2.98 -19.13
C GLY A 15 -35.83 3.13 -17.63
N PHE A 16 -34.59 3.41 -17.24
CA PHE A 16 -34.23 3.53 -15.84
C PHE A 16 -34.56 4.93 -15.28
N THR A 17 -35.10 4.93 -14.06
CA THR A 17 -35.22 6.16 -13.26
C THR A 17 -33.83 6.68 -12.88
N THR A 18 -33.73 7.94 -12.46
CA THR A 18 -32.47 8.55 -12.02
C THR A 18 -31.78 7.74 -10.92
N SER A 19 -32.54 7.15 -9.98
CA SER A 19 -32.01 6.29 -8.94
C SER A 19 -31.47 4.96 -9.48
N GLU A 20 -32.17 4.38 -10.45
CA GLU A 20 -31.76 3.13 -11.10
C GLU A 20 -30.55 3.34 -12.01
N GLN A 21 -30.44 4.48 -12.68
CA GLN A 21 -29.24 4.86 -13.45
C GLN A 21 -27.99 4.98 -12.57
N LYS A 22 -28.13 5.53 -11.36
CA LYS A 22 -27.01 5.57 -10.38
C LYS A 22 -26.56 4.17 -10.00
N ILE A 23 -27.49 3.25 -9.73
CA ILE A 23 -27.18 1.86 -9.43
C ILE A 23 -26.53 1.19 -10.65
N ALA A 24 -27.12 1.32 -11.84
CA ALA A 24 -26.61 0.76 -13.08
C ALA A 24 -25.19 1.25 -13.40
N THR A 25 -24.95 2.56 -13.27
CA THR A 25 -23.61 3.16 -13.43
C THR A 25 -22.60 2.54 -12.48
N TYR A 26 -22.95 2.40 -11.21
CA TYR A 26 -22.08 1.78 -10.21
C TYR A 26 -21.75 0.34 -10.58
N LEU A 27 -22.76 -0.47 -10.95
CA LEU A 27 -22.58 -1.86 -11.36
C LEU A 27 -21.68 -1.99 -12.60
N LEU A 28 -21.81 -1.07 -13.56
CA LEU A 28 -20.97 -1.05 -14.77
C LEU A 28 -19.51 -0.68 -14.48
N GLN A 29 -19.31 0.26 -13.57
CA GLN A 29 -17.98 0.76 -13.23
C GLN A 29 -17.23 -0.14 -12.23
N ASN A 30 -17.96 -0.93 -11.42
CA ASN A 30 -17.39 -1.70 -10.33
C ASN A 30 -17.81 -3.19 -10.34
N PRO A 31 -17.78 -3.91 -11.46
CA PRO A 31 -18.27 -5.29 -11.53
C PRO A 31 -17.57 -6.23 -10.56
N GLY A 32 -16.28 -6.04 -10.35
CA GLY A 32 -15.50 -6.85 -9.41
C GLY A 32 -15.71 -6.51 -7.93
N GLY A 33 -16.33 -5.37 -7.60
CA GLY A 33 -16.68 -4.99 -6.24
C GLY A 33 -18.02 -5.58 -5.77
N ILE A 34 -18.92 -5.90 -6.70
CA ILE A 34 -20.29 -6.35 -6.43
C ILE A 34 -20.35 -7.58 -5.50
N PRO A 35 -19.50 -8.62 -5.65
CA PRO A 35 -19.52 -9.78 -4.77
C PRO A 35 -19.34 -9.46 -3.28
N PHE A 36 -18.75 -8.31 -2.96
CA PHE A 36 -18.45 -7.88 -1.59
C PHE A 36 -19.44 -6.87 -1.04
N GLU A 37 -20.40 -6.40 -1.86
CA GLU A 37 -21.41 -5.44 -1.43
C GLU A 37 -22.59 -6.11 -0.72
N THR A 38 -23.22 -5.36 0.16
CA THR A 38 -24.59 -5.62 0.62
C THR A 38 -25.54 -4.65 -0.10
N ALA A 39 -26.83 -4.94 -0.16
CA ALA A 39 -27.78 -3.99 -0.70
C ALA A 39 -27.76 -2.65 0.05
N SER A 40 -27.46 -2.68 1.34
CA SER A 40 -27.30 -1.48 2.18
C SER A 40 -26.05 -0.72 1.82
N SER A 41 -24.88 -1.37 1.71
CA SER A 41 -23.63 -0.70 1.36
C SER A 41 -23.66 -0.12 -0.07
N LEU A 42 -24.23 -0.87 -1.01
CA LEU A 42 -24.41 -0.39 -2.38
C LEU A 42 -25.37 0.80 -2.42
N GLY A 43 -26.47 0.74 -1.68
CA GLY A 43 -27.43 1.84 -1.57
C GLY A 43 -26.80 3.11 -1.01
N GLN A 44 -26.02 2.99 0.07
CA GLN A 44 -25.29 4.12 0.66
C GLN A 44 -24.33 4.79 -0.34
N ARG A 45 -23.63 4.00 -1.16
CA ARG A 45 -22.68 4.51 -2.15
C ARG A 45 -23.29 5.35 -3.22
N VAL A 46 -24.45 4.92 -3.70
CA VAL A 46 -25.14 5.60 -4.83
C VAL A 46 -26.21 6.56 -4.35
N GLY A 47 -26.40 6.70 -3.03
CA GLY A 47 -27.37 7.61 -2.43
C GLY A 47 -28.82 7.15 -2.62
N VAL A 48 -29.09 5.84 -2.47
CA VAL A 48 -30.44 5.25 -2.52
C VAL A 48 -30.66 4.26 -1.37
N SER A 49 -31.91 3.87 -1.10
CA SER A 49 -32.20 2.87 -0.08
C SER A 49 -31.79 1.46 -0.52
N ALA A 50 -31.51 0.57 0.45
CA ALA A 50 -31.28 -0.86 0.18
C ALA A 50 -32.48 -1.52 -0.52
N MET A 51 -33.71 -1.05 -0.21
CA MET A 51 -34.93 -1.51 -0.84
C MET A 51 -34.98 -1.12 -2.32
N THR A 52 -34.51 0.09 -2.66
CA THR A 52 -34.40 0.56 -4.06
C THR A 52 -33.43 -0.31 -4.84
N VAL A 53 -32.28 -0.66 -4.25
CA VAL A 53 -31.32 -1.60 -4.86
C VAL A 53 -31.97 -2.96 -5.11
N GLY A 54 -32.64 -3.52 -4.10
CA GLY A 54 -33.34 -4.81 -4.24
C GLY A 54 -34.43 -4.81 -5.31
N ARG A 55 -35.21 -3.72 -5.40
CA ARG A 55 -36.25 -3.56 -6.43
C ARG A 55 -35.62 -3.46 -7.83
N PHE A 56 -34.58 -2.68 -7.99
CA PHE A 56 -33.85 -2.54 -9.24
C PHE A 56 -33.30 -3.88 -9.74
N LEU A 57 -32.69 -4.68 -8.85
CA LEU A 57 -32.18 -5.98 -9.22
C LEU A 57 -33.28 -6.97 -9.64
N ARG A 58 -34.45 -6.92 -8.95
CA ARG A 58 -35.60 -7.70 -9.38
C ARG A 58 -36.11 -7.29 -10.75
N ASN A 59 -36.13 -5.99 -11.05
CA ASN A 59 -36.49 -5.48 -12.39
C ASN A 59 -35.50 -5.97 -13.48
N LEU A 60 -34.25 -6.23 -13.11
CA LEU A 60 -33.25 -6.79 -14.03
C LEU A 60 -33.36 -8.31 -14.16
N GLY A 61 -34.25 -8.96 -13.39
CA GLY A 61 -34.47 -10.41 -13.43
C GLY A 61 -33.72 -11.20 -12.38
N TYR A 62 -33.12 -10.55 -11.37
CA TYR A 62 -32.48 -11.21 -10.24
C TYR A 62 -33.41 -11.26 -9.03
N ALA A 63 -33.48 -12.39 -8.31
CA ALA A 63 -34.22 -12.47 -7.06
C ALA A 63 -33.70 -11.47 -6.01
N GLY A 64 -32.41 -11.10 -6.11
CA GLY A 64 -31.75 -10.10 -5.28
C GLY A 64 -30.25 -10.02 -5.54
N LEU A 65 -29.56 -9.27 -4.67
CA LEU A 65 -28.11 -9.06 -4.81
C LEU A 65 -27.32 -10.37 -4.70
N ASN A 66 -27.81 -11.33 -3.90
CA ASN A 66 -27.11 -12.60 -3.74
C ASN A 66 -27.08 -13.42 -5.04
N GLU A 67 -28.18 -13.45 -5.79
CA GLU A 67 -28.21 -14.14 -7.08
C GLU A 67 -27.27 -13.47 -8.09
N LEU A 68 -27.28 -12.14 -8.18
CA LEU A 68 -26.31 -11.42 -9.00
C LEU A 68 -24.86 -11.74 -8.57
N LYS A 69 -24.60 -11.85 -7.27
CA LYS A 69 -23.29 -12.24 -6.77
C LYS A 69 -22.90 -13.65 -7.16
N GLU A 70 -23.83 -14.61 -7.07
CA GLU A 70 -23.57 -16.00 -7.48
C GLU A 70 -23.33 -16.08 -8.98
N GLU A 71 -24.10 -15.36 -9.80
CA GLU A 71 -23.85 -15.24 -11.23
C GLU A 71 -22.44 -14.67 -11.50
N LEU A 72 -22.07 -13.59 -10.82
CA LEU A 72 -20.75 -12.98 -10.97
C LEU A 72 -19.62 -13.84 -10.39
N ARG A 73 -19.88 -14.64 -9.35
CA ARG A 73 -18.92 -15.60 -8.79
C ARG A 73 -18.69 -16.79 -9.68
N GLY A 74 -19.76 -17.30 -10.33
CA GLY A 74 -19.66 -18.41 -11.27
C GLY A 74 -18.74 -18.10 -12.46
N ASP A 75 -18.59 -16.83 -12.79
CA ASP A 75 -17.73 -16.29 -13.83
C ASP A 75 -16.49 -15.56 -13.29
N ALA A 76 -16.08 -15.83 -12.05
CA ALA A 76 -14.83 -15.26 -11.60
C ALA A 76 -13.73 -15.60 -12.63
N PRO A 77 -13.24 -14.63 -13.42
CA PRO A 77 -12.31 -14.91 -14.52
C PRO A 77 -11.07 -15.67 -14.05
N TRP A 78 -10.69 -15.46 -12.79
CA TRP A 78 -9.57 -16.14 -12.17
C TRP A 78 -9.84 -17.64 -11.89
N LEU A 79 -11.11 -18.06 -11.64
CA LEU A 79 -11.46 -19.49 -11.50
C LEU A 79 -11.37 -20.20 -12.85
N GLN A 80 -11.65 -19.51 -13.93
CA GLN A 80 -11.52 -20.07 -15.28
C GLN A 80 -10.05 -20.31 -15.67
N LEU A 81 -9.13 -19.51 -15.15
CA LEU A 81 -7.69 -19.75 -15.33
C LEU A 81 -7.23 -21.06 -14.68
N TYR A 82 -7.87 -21.50 -13.58
CA TYR A 82 -7.60 -22.84 -13.01
C TYR A 82 -8.18 -23.97 -13.83
N ARG A 83 -9.24 -23.71 -14.61
CA ARG A 83 -9.81 -24.73 -15.53
C ARG A 83 -9.01 -24.87 -16.80
N ASN A 84 -8.27 -23.85 -17.18
CA ASN A 84 -7.42 -23.86 -18.37
C ASN A 84 -6.01 -23.39 -18.02
N PRO A 85 -5.17 -24.26 -17.42
CA PRO A 85 -3.83 -23.92 -16.99
C PRO A 85 -2.91 -23.47 -18.14
N ASP A 86 -3.21 -23.85 -19.38
CA ASP A 86 -2.43 -23.44 -20.55
C ASP A 86 -2.49 -21.92 -20.79
N VAL A 87 -3.57 -21.26 -20.36
CA VAL A 87 -3.71 -19.81 -20.46
C VAL A 87 -2.71 -19.07 -19.54
N VAL A 88 -2.31 -19.68 -18.42
CA VAL A 88 -1.40 -19.05 -17.45
C VAL A 88 0.02 -18.93 -18.02
N GLY A 89 0.44 -19.90 -18.81
CA GLY A 89 1.76 -19.94 -19.47
C GLY A 89 1.77 -19.40 -20.90
N ASP A 90 0.63 -18.98 -21.42
CA ASP A 90 0.51 -18.44 -22.77
C ASP A 90 1.38 -17.19 -22.96
N PRO A 91 2.20 -17.09 -24.03
CA PRO A 91 3.08 -15.95 -24.27
C PRO A 91 2.37 -14.60 -24.31
N ALA A 92 1.14 -14.52 -24.83
CA ALA A 92 0.36 -13.30 -24.86
C ALA A 92 -0.04 -12.86 -23.44
N THR A 93 -0.50 -13.80 -22.62
CA THR A 93 -0.83 -13.58 -21.20
C THR A 93 0.41 -13.14 -20.41
N MET A 94 1.56 -13.75 -20.66
CA MET A 94 2.84 -13.36 -20.05
C MET A 94 3.26 -11.95 -20.44
N SER A 95 3.10 -11.59 -21.71
CA SER A 95 3.41 -10.24 -22.22
C SER A 95 2.51 -9.17 -21.58
N GLU A 96 1.21 -9.42 -21.48
CA GLU A 96 0.28 -8.50 -20.79
C GLU A 96 0.58 -8.39 -19.29
N SER A 97 1.01 -9.49 -18.65
CA SER A 97 1.50 -9.46 -17.29
C SER A 97 2.66 -8.51 -17.11
N LEU A 98 3.70 -8.66 -17.92
CA LEU A 98 4.87 -7.81 -17.86
C LEU A 98 4.51 -6.34 -18.04
N LYS A 99 3.66 -6.02 -19.01
CA LYS A 99 3.19 -4.64 -19.22
C LYS A 99 2.46 -4.10 -18.00
N ALA A 100 1.63 -4.90 -17.35
CA ALA A 100 0.91 -4.51 -16.12
C ALA A 100 1.89 -4.26 -14.95
N GLU A 101 2.88 -5.13 -14.79
CA GLU A 101 3.94 -4.97 -13.78
C GLU A 101 4.73 -3.69 -13.99
N ILE A 102 5.18 -3.42 -15.21
CA ILE A 102 5.91 -2.20 -15.56
C ILE A 102 5.06 -0.97 -15.23
N ARG A 103 3.77 -0.96 -15.59
CA ARG A 103 2.85 0.13 -15.24
C ARG A 103 2.74 0.29 -13.73
N GLY A 104 2.61 -0.81 -13.00
CA GLY A 104 2.50 -0.81 -11.53
C GLY A 104 3.75 -0.23 -10.86
N ILE A 105 4.94 -0.68 -11.27
CA ILE A 105 6.22 -0.17 -10.77
C ILE A 105 6.37 1.32 -11.12
N THR A 106 6.07 1.71 -12.36
CA THR A 106 6.13 3.11 -12.79
C THR A 106 5.23 3.99 -11.94
N THR A 107 4.02 3.51 -11.61
CA THR A 107 3.10 4.22 -10.72
C THR A 107 3.65 4.31 -9.30
N ALA A 108 4.24 3.24 -8.76
CA ALA A 108 4.88 3.27 -7.43
C ALA A 108 5.97 4.36 -7.36
N HIS A 109 6.80 4.48 -8.38
CA HIS A 109 7.80 5.54 -8.48
C HIS A 109 7.17 6.93 -8.65
N ALA A 110 6.11 7.07 -9.44
CA ALA A 110 5.40 8.34 -9.61
C ALA A 110 4.78 8.84 -8.29
N LEU A 111 4.26 7.93 -7.46
CA LEU A 111 3.71 8.26 -6.14
C LEU A 111 4.73 8.98 -5.24
N THR A 112 6.02 8.73 -5.37
CA THR A 112 7.07 9.36 -4.55
C THR A 112 7.10 10.89 -4.66
N ARG A 113 6.47 11.45 -5.70
CA ARG A 113 6.40 12.91 -5.95
C ARG A 113 5.10 13.54 -5.45
N THR A 114 4.17 12.74 -4.94
CA THR A 114 2.83 13.21 -4.53
C THR A 114 2.81 13.78 -3.10
N PRO A 115 1.83 14.63 -2.79
CA PRO A 115 1.59 15.09 -1.42
C PRO A 115 1.29 13.94 -0.46
N GLU A 116 0.51 12.94 -0.90
CA GLU A 116 0.14 11.76 -0.11
C GLU A 116 1.38 10.97 0.32
N TRP A 117 2.34 10.81 -0.59
CA TRP A 117 3.63 10.18 -0.27
C TRP A 117 4.34 10.91 0.85
N LYS A 118 4.47 12.23 0.72
CA LYS A 118 5.13 13.06 1.74
C LYS A 118 4.43 12.95 3.09
N ALA A 119 3.08 12.92 3.08
CA ALA A 119 2.27 12.78 4.28
C ALA A 119 2.48 11.41 4.95
N VAL A 120 2.48 10.31 4.18
CA VAL A 120 2.74 8.96 4.70
C VAL A 120 4.16 8.84 5.25
N VAL A 121 5.17 9.32 4.51
CA VAL A 121 6.56 9.31 5.00
C VAL A 121 6.68 10.09 6.29
N LYS A 122 6.12 11.29 6.35
CA LYS A 122 6.13 12.11 7.56
C LYS A 122 5.46 11.40 8.74
N LEU A 123 4.29 10.79 8.52
CA LEU A 123 3.58 10.02 9.54
C LEU A 123 4.46 8.90 10.12
N LEU A 124 5.12 8.11 9.25
CA LEU A 124 6.01 7.04 9.67
C LEU A 124 7.28 7.55 10.38
N VAL A 125 7.81 8.68 9.95
CA VAL A 125 9.00 9.31 10.56
C VAL A 125 8.69 9.85 11.95
N ASP A 126 7.58 10.56 12.11
CA ASP A 126 7.19 11.22 13.36
C ASP A 126 6.71 10.23 14.43
N ALA A 127 6.25 9.05 14.03
CA ALA A 127 5.79 8.04 14.96
C ALA A 127 6.95 7.42 15.76
N ASP A 128 6.78 7.26 17.06
CA ASP A 128 7.74 6.51 17.91
C ASP A 128 7.57 5.00 17.73
N ARG A 129 6.37 4.55 17.40
CA ARG A 129 6.00 3.16 17.15
C ARG A 129 5.19 3.04 15.85
N VAL A 130 5.52 2.04 15.06
CA VAL A 130 4.78 1.70 13.83
C VAL A 130 4.26 0.27 13.95
N SER A 131 2.94 0.11 14.01
CA SER A 131 2.28 -1.20 13.90
C SER A 131 1.87 -1.43 12.46
N VAL A 132 2.25 -2.57 11.91
CA VAL A 132 1.96 -2.93 10.52
C VAL A 132 1.05 -4.15 10.52
N ALA A 133 -0.05 -4.10 9.79
CA ALA A 133 -0.89 -5.26 9.53
C ALA A 133 -1.15 -5.43 8.03
N SER A 134 -1.14 -6.68 7.60
CA SER A 134 -1.46 -7.07 6.22
C SER A 134 -2.13 -8.44 6.21
N PHE A 135 -2.89 -8.73 5.17
CA PHE A 135 -3.88 -9.79 5.21
C PHE A 135 -3.72 -10.80 4.09
N HIS A 136 -4.22 -12.01 4.32
CA HIS A 136 -4.29 -13.08 3.32
C HIS A 136 -2.98 -13.30 2.55
N GLN A 137 -3.06 -13.32 1.22
CA GLN A 137 -1.89 -13.51 0.35
C GLN A 137 -0.86 -12.37 0.46
N GLY A 138 -1.31 -11.17 0.83
CA GLY A 138 -0.45 -9.99 1.04
C GLY A 138 0.25 -9.95 2.41
N ARG A 139 0.02 -10.94 3.30
CA ARG A 139 0.58 -10.95 4.66
C ARG A 139 2.10 -10.81 4.67
N PHE A 140 2.78 -11.44 3.72
CA PHE A 140 4.25 -11.36 3.62
C PHE A 140 4.77 -9.94 3.33
N LEU A 141 3.97 -9.07 2.69
CA LEU A 141 4.35 -7.67 2.43
C LEU A 141 4.53 -6.90 3.73
N GLY A 142 3.55 -6.97 4.63
CA GLY A 142 3.62 -6.31 5.93
C GLY A 142 4.71 -6.90 6.82
N LEU A 143 4.83 -8.21 6.85
CA LEU A 143 5.88 -8.91 7.61
C LEU A 143 7.27 -8.51 7.11
N GLY A 144 7.50 -8.56 5.80
CA GLY A 144 8.78 -8.18 5.18
C GLY A 144 9.09 -6.70 5.39
N PHE A 145 8.09 -5.82 5.20
CA PHE A 145 8.24 -4.40 5.45
C PHE A 145 8.63 -4.11 6.91
N ALA A 146 7.90 -4.68 7.87
CA ALA A 146 8.18 -4.48 9.29
C ALA A 146 9.58 -4.98 9.66
N SER A 147 9.97 -6.16 9.17
CA SER A 147 11.29 -6.74 9.40
C SER A 147 12.44 -5.84 8.91
N LEU A 148 12.32 -5.28 7.71
CA LEU A 148 13.31 -4.34 7.17
C LEU A 148 13.27 -3.00 7.90
N MET A 149 12.07 -2.51 8.18
CA MET A 149 11.85 -1.22 8.84
C MET A 149 12.38 -1.19 10.27
N GLN A 150 12.42 -2.31 11.00
CA GLN A 150 13.02 -2.41 12.34
C GLN A 150 14.49 -1.99 12.38
N SER A 151 15.21 -2.18 11.28
CA SER A 151 16.60 -1.71 11.18
C SER A 151 16.69 -0.18 11.19
N VAL A 152 15.67 0.50 10.67
CA VAL A 152 15.56 1.96 10.57
C VAL A 152 14.78 2.56 11.76
N LYS A 153 13.65 1.92 12.11
CA LYS A 153 12.78 2.30 13.23
C LYS A 153 12.60 1.12 14.18
N PRO A 154 13.31 1.08 15.31
CA PRO A 154 13.37 -0.08 16.21
C PRO A 154 12.02 -0.57 16.73
N ARG A 155 11.05 0.34 16.89
CA ARG A 155 9.71 0.03 17.40
C ARG A 155 8.69 -0.23 16.32
N THR A 156 9.13 -0.71 15.15
CA THR A 156 8.23 -1.21 14.11
C THR A 156 7.94 -2.68 14.40
N ARG A 157 6.66 -3.06 14.38
CA ARG A 157 6.23 -4.45 14.56
C ARG A 157 5.21 -4.85 13.50
N PHE A 158 5.19 -6.11 13.18
CA PHE A 158 4.12 -6.73 12.41
C PHE A 158 3.11 -7.32 13.39
N ASP A 159 1.85 -6.92 13.27
CA ASP A 159 0.74 -7.42 14.07
C ASP A 159 0.01 -8.50 13.28
N GLU A 160 0.08 -9.73 13.76
CA GLU A 160 -0.48 -10.89 13.08
C GLU A 160 -1.99 -11.08 13.32
N GLY A 161 -2.51 -10.42 14.34
CA GLY A 161 -3.89 -10.63 14.78
C GLY A 161 -4.14 -12.08 15.23
N LEU A 162 -3.19 -12.67 15.96
CA LEU A 162 -3.27 -14.06 16.43
C LEU A 162 -4.51 -14.33 17.30
N ASP A 163 -4.94 -13.31 18.02
CA ASP A 163 -6.18 -13.33 18.81
C ASP A 163 -7.46 -13.09 17.95
N GLY A 164 -7.26 -12.82 16.65
CA GLY A 164 -8.34 -12.46 15.70
C GLY A 164 -8.89 -11.04 15.88
N ALA A 165 -8.46 -10.29 16.90
CA ALA A 165 -9.04 -9.00 17.27
C ALA A 165 -8.09 -7.81 17.13
N TYR A 166 -6.79 -8.04 16.91
CA TYR A 166 -5.76 -6.99 16.84
C TYR A 166 -5.74 -6.07 18.07
N THR A 167 -6.05 -6.64 19.26
CA THR A 167 -6.20 -5.88 20.52
C THR A 167 -4.94 -5.10 20.86
N ASP A 168 -3.78 -5.69 20.71
CA ASP A 168 -2.50 -5.04 21.00
C ASP A 168 -2.23 -3.84 20.09
N LEU A 169 -2.63 -3.94 18.80
CA LEU A 169 -2.51 -2.84 17.86
C LEU A 169 -3.41 -1.67 18.24
N LEU A 170 -4.63 -1.95 18.71
CA LEU A 170 -5.64 -0.94 19.02
C LEU A 170 -5.50 -0.36 20.44
N LEU A 171 -5.04 -1.13 21.41
CA LEU A 171 -4.98 -0.72 22.82
C LEU A 171 -3.60 -0.20 23.24
N ASP A 172 -2.53 -0.69 22.60
CA ASP A 172 -1.17 -0.30 22.93
C ASP A 172 -0.68 0.93 22.11
N SER A 173 -1.62 1.78 21.74
CA SER A 173 -1.38 2.99 20.94
C SER A 173 -1.00 4.21 21.76
N SER A 174 -0.43 4.03 22.97
CA SER A 174 0.04 5.12 23.80
C SER A 174 1.23 5.89 23.16
N GLY A 175 1.20 7.21 23.23
CA GLY A 175 2.24 8.08 22.68
C GLY A 175 2.08 8.34 21.17
N LYS A 176 3.18 8.70 20.53
CA LYS A 176 3.22 8.92 19.06
C LYS A 176 3.28 7.57 18.33
N SER A 177 2.17 6.87 18.23
CA SER A 177 2.06 5.63 17.44
C SER A 177 1.35 5.88 16.12
N CYS A 178 1.62 5.06 15.13
CA CYS A 178 0.81 4.99 13.92
C CYS A 178 0.62 3.55 13.46
N VAL A 179 -0.43 3.33 12.69
CA VAL A 179 -0.77 2.05 12.08
C VAL A 179 -0.60 2.16 10.57
N LEU A 180 0.07 1.19 9.98
CA LEU A 180 0.14 0.98 8.54
C LEU A 180 -0.63 -0.28 8.18
N LEU A 181 -1.72 -0.12 7.44
CA LEU A 181 -2.50 -1.24 6.90
C LEU A 181 -2.17 -1.45 5.43
N ILE A 182 -1.93 -2.71 5.06
CA ILE A 182 -1.61 -3.09 3.68
C ILE A 182 -2.58 -4.19 3.26
N ASP A 183 -3.47 -3.90 2.32
CA ASP A 183 -4.32 -4.90 1.71
C ASP A 183 -4.73 -4.49 0.29
N PHE A 184 -4.90 -5.49 -0.56
CA PHE A 184 -5.25 -5.34 -1.96
C PHE A 184 -6.52 -6.13 -2.25
N ARG A 185 -7.16 -5.84 -3.35
CA ARG A 185 -8.33 -6.56 -3.82
C ARG A 185 -8.07 -8.08 -3.79
N ARG A 186 -8.86 -8.81 -3.26
CA ARG A 186 -10.01 -9.12 -2.46
C ARG A 186 -9.77 -8.82 -0.98
N TYR A 187 -10.18 -7.68 -0.55
CA TYR A 187 -9.85 -7.16 0.79
C TYR A 187 -10.34 -8.06 1.90
N SER A 188 -9.53 -8.19 2.94
CA SER A 188 -9.93 -8.81 4.19
C SER A 188 -11.07 -8.01 4.85
N ARG A 189 -12.01 -8.72 5.47
CA ARG A 189 -13.00 -8.06 6.33
C ARG A 189 -12.34 -7.26 7.46
N HIS A 190 -11.27 -7.80 8.04
CA HIS A 190 -10.52 -7.13 9.10
C HIS A 190 -9.87 -5.84 8.63
N PHE A 191 -9.44 -5.74 7.39
CA PHE A 191 -8.79 -4.55 6.83
C PHE A 191 -9.65 -3.29 7.01
N ARG A 192 -10.92 -3.35 6.64
CA ARG A 192 -11.82 -2.22 6.77
C ARG A 192 -12.20 -1.97 8.24
N ILE A 193 -12.58 -3.00 8.98
CA ILE A 193 -12.96 -2.87 10.39
C ILE A 193 -11.81 -2.26 11.20
N LEU A 194 -10.59 -2.74 11.00
CA LEU A 194 -9.42 -2.25 11.70
C LEU A 194 -9.11 -0.80 11.36
N ALA A 195 -9.28 -0.41 10.08
CA ALA A 195 -9.12 0.98 9.67
C ALA A 195 -10.16 1.91 10.33
N GLU A 196 -11.44 1.49 10.38
CA GLU A 196 -12.52 2.21 11.04
C GLU A 196 -12.27 2.34 12.56
N GLU A 197 -11.79 1.28 13.22
CA GLU A 197 -11.43 1.31 14.64
C GLU A 197 -10.22 2.22 14.93
N CYS A 198 -9.20 2.23 14.07
CA CYS A 198 -8.10 3.16 14.21
C CYS A 198 -8.59 4.61 14.19
N VAL A 199 -9.45 4.96 13.24
CA VAL A 199 -10.02 6.31 13.12
C VAL A 199 -10.88 6.65 14.34
N ALA A 200 -11.75 5.74 14.77
CA ALA A 200 -12.63 5.95 15.94
C ALA A 200 -11.85 6.18 17.24
N ARG A 201 -10.64 5.61 17.35
CA ARG A 201 -9.75 5.77 18.51
C ARG A 201 -8.75 6.91 18.35
N GLY A 202 -8.77 7.64 17.23
CA GLY A 202 -7.81 8.71 16.95
C GLY A 202 -6.38 8.20 16.72
N ILE A 203 -6.20 6.93 16.36
CA ILE A 203 -4.89 6.35 16.04
C ILE A 203 -4.50 6.79 14.62
N PRO A 204 -3.35 7.46 14.44
CA PRO A 204 -2.85 7.87 13.13
C PRO A 204 -2.71 6.66 12.20
N LEU A 205 -3.36 6.73 11.03
CA LEU A 205 -3.51 5.61 10.11
C LEU A 205 -2.96 5.94 8.73
N ALA A 206 -2.09 5.07 8.21
CA ALA A 206 -1.72 5.02 6.80
C ALA A 206 -2.25 3.74 6.14
N ILE A 207 -2.65 3.84 4.88
CA ILE A 207 -3.18 2.71 4.10
C ILE A 207 -2.41 2.59 2.78
N ILE A 208 -1.95 1.38 2.48
CA ILE A 208 -1.44 1.01 1.16
C ILE A 208 -2.39 0.00 0.54
N THR A 209 -2.93 0.33 -0.63
CA THR A 209 -3.98 -0.46 -1.27
C THR A 209 -4.01 -0.23 -2.78
N ASP A 210 -5.02 -0.73 -3.47
CA ASP A 210 -5.24 -0.48 -4.89
C ASP A 210 -6.37 0.52 -5.16
N SER A 211 -6.48 0.94 -6.41
CA SER A 211 -7.43 1.96 -6.86
C SER A 211 -8.91 1.57 -6.73
N GLN A 212 -9.23 0.32 -6.42
CA GLN A 212 -10.59 -0.14 -6.17
C GLN A 212 -11.03 0.05 -4.72
N CYS A 213 -10.10 0.36 -3.80
CA CYS A 213 -10.39 0.60 -2.40
C CYS A 213 -10.89 2.05 -2.16
N TYR A 214 -12.08 2.34 -2.67
CA TYR A 214 -12.68 3.69 -2.63
C TYR A 214 -12.89 4.26 -1.21
N TRP A 215 -13.10 3.40 -0.20
CA TRP A 215 -13.37 3.84 1.17
C TRP A 215 -12.12 4.30 1.92
N ALA A 216 -10.92 3.89 1.52
CA ALA A 216 -9.69 4.22 2.22
C ALA A 216 -9.48 5.74 2.36
N ARG A 217 -9.72 6.51 1.28
CA ARG A 217 -9.59 7.97 1.30
C ARG A 217 -10.67 8.69 2.11
N GLN A 218 -11.76 8.00 2.45
CA GLN A 218 -12.80 8.55 3.32
C GLN A 218 -12.39 8.49 4.80
N LEU A 219 -11.49 7.57 5.15
CA LEU A 219 -11.02 7.33 6.51
C LEU A 219 -9.76 8.12 6.85
N THR A 220 -8.84 8.28 5.89
CA THR A 220 -7.58 8.97 6.14
C THR A 220 -7.05 9.64 4.86
N GLY A 221 -6.29 10.74 5.04
CA GLY A 221 -5.52 11.37 3.97
C GLY A 221 -4.19 10.68 3.66
N HIS A 222 -3.78 9.69 4.47
CA HIS A 222 -2.50 9.00 4.32
C HIS A 222 -2.67 7.70 3.52
N VAL A 223 -3.03 7.82 2.24
CA VAL A 223 -3.34 6.66 1.40
C VAL A 223 -2.44 6.63 0.16
N LEU A 224 -1.73 5.52 -0.03
CA LEU A 224 -0.98 5.23 -1.24
C LEU A 224 -1.72 4.16 -2.05
N MET A 225 -2.15 4.50 -3.26
CA MET A 225 -2.91 3.62 -4.13
C MET A 225 -2.12 3.22 -5.36
N LEU A 226 -1.99 1.91 -5.56
CA LEU A 226 -1.47 1.33 -6.79
C LEU A 226 -2.62 1.07 -7.78
N PRO A 227 -2.32 0.90 -9.08
CA PRO A 227 -3.33 0.43 -10.03
C PRO A 227 -3.89 -0.92 -9.57
N ALA A 228 -5.20 -1.10 -9.71
CA ALA A 228 -5.79 -2.41 -9.52
C ALA A 228 -5.27 -3.37 -10.60
N GLU A 229 -4.78 -4.52 -10.16
CA GLU A 229 -4.32 -5.55 -11.08
C GLU A 229 -5.49 -6.27 -11.77
N MET A 230 -5.21 -6.84 -12.94
CA MET A 230 -6.15 -7.75 -13.60
C MET A 230 -6.44 -8.95 -12.71
N GLU A 231 -7.65 -9.48 -12.80
CA GLU A 231 -8.05 -10.68 -12.07
C GLU A 231 -7.21 -11.88 -12.51
N ARG A 232 -6.38 -12.33 -11.58
CA ARG A 232 -5.55 -13.52 -11.71
C ARG A 232 -5.81 -14.46 -10.54
N PRO A 233 -5.43 -15.76 -10.67
CA PRO A 233 -5.55 -16.70 -9.56
C PRO A 233 -4.80 -16.26 -8.31
N TRP A 234 -3.65 -15.65 -8.50
CA TRP A 234 -2.81 -15.05 -7.45
C TRP A 234 -2.45 -13.62 -7.79
N HIS A 235 -2.28 -12.81 -6.76
CA HIS A 235 -1.86 -11.42 -6.94
C HIS A 235 -0.39 -11.34 -7.34
N ASN A 236 -0.10 -10.42 -8.24
CA ASN A 236 1.26 -9.99 -8.48
C ASN A 236 1.57 -8.80 -7.56
N PHE A 237 2.43 -9.00 -6.61
CA PHE A 237 2.79 -7.97 -5.63
C PHE A 237 4.05 -7.19 -5.99
N THR A 238 4.54 -7.26 -7.22
CA THR A 238 5.78 -6.60 -7.67
C THR A 238 5.73 -5.08 -7.44
N ALA A 239 4.65 -4.43 -7.83
CA ALA A 239 4.47 -3.00 -7.62
C ALA A 239 4.38 -2.63 -6.13
N ALA A 240 3.69 -3.45 -5.33
CA ALA A 240 3.57 -3.25 -3.89
C ALA A 240 4.94 -3.40 -3.21
N THR A 241 5.70 -4.41 -3.57
CA THR A 241 7.06 -4.63 -3.06
C THR A 241 7.99 -3.46 -3.42
N SER A 242 7.91 -2.95 -4.65
CA SER A 242 8.65 -1.76 -5.09
C SER A 242 8.26 -0.53 -4.25
N LEU A 243 6.96 -0.28 -4.05
CA LEU A 243 6.47 0.84 -3.25
C LEU A 243 6.97 0.78 -1.80
N LEU A 244 6.92 -0.40 -1.17
CA LEU A 244 7.39 -0.61 0.20
C LEU A 244 8.90 -0.39 0.31
N SER A 245 9.69 -0.85 -0.65
CA SER A 245 11.14 -0.60 -0.70
C SER A 245 11.47 0.89 -0.81
N LEU A 246 10.75 1.63 -1.67
CA LEU A 246 10.87 3.08 -1.79
C LEU A 246 10.52 3.78 -0.49
N LEU A 247 9.50 3.31 0.23
CA LEU A 247 9.04 3.86 1.49
C LEU A 247 10.09 3.68 2.59
N ILE A 248 10.70 2.50 2.69
CA ILE A 248 11.83 2.24 3.61
C ILE A 248 12.97 3.20 3.31
N GLY A 249 13.35 3.34 2.03
CA GLY A 249 14.42 4.26 1.62
C GLY A 249 14.12 5.72 1.96
N ALA A 250 12.87 6.16 1.81
CA ALA A 250 12.45 7.51 2.16
C ALA A 250 12.51 7.76 3.67
N VAL A 251 12.04 6.81 4.49
CA VAL A 251 12.12 6.91 5.96
C VAL A 251 13.57 6.86 6.41
N THR A 252 14.40 5.97 5.84
CA THR A 252 15.84 5.92 6.15
C THR A 252 16.51 7.27 5.93
N ARG A 253 16.27 7.88 4.77
CA ARG A 253 16.83 9.21 4.45
C ARG A 253 16.38 10.27 5.45
N ALA A 254 15.13 10.23 5.88
CA ALA A 254 14.58 11.20 6.83
C ALA A 254 15.10 11.00 8.26
N GLN A 255 15.56 9.81 8.64
CA GLN A 255 16.18 9.55 9.94
C GLN A 255 17.62 10.10 10.05
N GLY A 256 18.24 10.50 8.95
CA GLY A 256 19.60 11.05 8.92
C GLY A 256 20.69 9.99 8.94
N ASP A 257 21.79 10.22 9.69
CA ASP A 257 22.92 9.29 9.74
C ASP A 257 22.58 8.03 10.54
N MET A 258 22.45 6.92 9.84
CA MET A 258 22.14 5.59 10.38
C MET A 258 23.38 4.69 10.44
N PHE A 259 24.57 5.22 10.18
CA PHE A 259 25.76 4.41 9.99
C PHE A 259 26.10 3.54 11.22
N GLU A 260 26.11 4.14 12.40
CA GLU A 260 26.44 3.40 13.63
C GLU A 260 25.43 2.27 13.89
N ARG A 261 24.13 2.60 13.80
CA ARG A 261 23.08 1.62 14.02
C ARG A 261 23.12 0.47 13.02
N ILE A 262 23.28 0.75 11.74
CA ILE A 262 23.36 -0.30 10.71
C ILE A 262 24.64 -1.11 10.87
N GLY A 263 25.74 -0.46 11.28
CA GLY A 263 26.99 -1.12 11.64
C GLY A 263 26.81 -2.12 12.77
N ASP A 264 26.20 -1.71 13.87
CA ASP A 264 25.92 -2.57 15.03
C ASP A 264 25.02 -3.76 14.66
N ILE A 265 23.94 -3.50 13.91
CA ILE A 265 23.03 -4.55 13.42
C ILE A 265 23.81 -5.55 12.56
N THR A 266 24.67 -5.08 11.66
CA THR A 266 25.45 -5.92 10.77
C THR A 266 26.42 -6.80 11.55
N GLN A 267 27.13 -6.23 12.55
CA GLN A 267 28.04 -6.97 13.40
C GLN A 267 27.31 -8.05 14.22
N LEU A 268 26.17 -7.71 14.81
CA LEU A 268 25.35 -8.66 15.56
C LEU A 268 24.85 -9.79 14.67
N ARG A 269 24.35 -9.47 13.48
CA ARG A 269 23.89 -10.49 12.52
C ARG A 269 25.03 -11.39 12.07
N GLN A 270 26.21 -10.84 11.81
CA GLN A 270 27.37 -11.63 11.45
C GLN A 270 27.80 -12.57 12.59
N LYS A 271 27.74 -12.09 13.82
CA LYS A 271 28.09 -12.89 15.01
C LYS A 271 27.07 -13.99 15.32
N LEU A 272 25.77 -13.72 15.16
CA LEU A 272 24.70 -14.61 15.59
C LEU A 272 24.23 -15.56 14.49
N VAL A 273 24.20 -15.09 13.25
CA VAL A 273 23.66 -15.85 12.10
C VAL A 273 24.78 -16.28 11.16
N GLY A 274 25.76 -15.39 10.94
CA GLY A 274 26.82 -15.56 9.95
C GLY A 274 26.37 -15.18 8.55
N TYR A 275 27.30 -14.55 7.79
CA TYR A 275 27.16 -14.36 6.35
C TYR A 275 28.40 -14.93 5.68
N VAL A 276 28.25 -15.73 4.65
CA VAL A 276 29.37 -16.43 3.98
C VAL A 276 30.34 -15.43 3.33
N GLU A 277 29.89 -14.23 2.96
CA GLU A 277 30.67 -13.23 2.21
C GLU A 277 30.42 -11.78 2.69
N ALA A 278 30.26 -11.54 3.99
CA ALA A 278 30.09 -10.14 4.45
C ALA A 278 31.47 -9.43 4.40
N PRO A 279 31.61 -8.30 3.71
CA PRO A 279 32.82 -7.51 3.81
C PRO A 279 33.03 -7.03 5.24
N PRO A 280 34.27 -6.95 5.74
CA PRO A 280 34.54 -6.45 7.09
C PRO A 280 34.00 -5.02 7.21
N VAL A 281 33.19 -4.77 8.24
CA VAL A 281 32.72 -3.43 8.58
C VAL A 281 33.96 -2.62 9.00
N ALA A 282 34.32 -1.60 8.24
CA ALA A 282 35.47 -0.76 8.53
C ALA A 282 35.31 -0.10 9.91
N ASP A 283 36.26 -0.39 10.82
CA ASP A 283 36.26 0.22 12.14
C ASP A 283 36.54 1.73 12.03
N ARG A 284 35.51 2.55 12.10
CA ARG A 284 35.62 4.01 12.03
C ARG A 284 36.46 4.59 13.16
N ARG A 285 36.66 3.88 14.27
CA ARG A 285 37.55 4.33 15.35
C ARG A 285 39.01 4.39 14.91
N LYS A 286 39.38 3.64 13.85
CA LYS A 286 40.72 3.65 13.27
C LYS A 286 40.87 4.56 12.05
N ALA A 287 39.77 5.12 11.51
CA ALA A 287 39.77 5.93 10.31
C ALA A 287 39.42 7.40 10.59
N ALA A 288 39.78 7.94 11.76
CA ALA A 288 39.75 9.39 11.95
C ALA A 288 40.87 10.02 11.08
N PRO A 289 40.59 10.70 9.99
CA PRO A 289 41.61 11.46 9.30
C PRO A 289 42.00 12.59 10.23
N SER A 290 43.28 12.68 10.58
CA SER A 290 43.86 13.88 11.12
C SER A 290 43.65 15.00 10.09
N ALA A 291 42.57 15.75 10.24
CA ALA A 291 42.36 16.97 9.49
C ALA A 291 43.43 17.95 9.91
N LYS A 292 44.55 18.00 9.20
CA LYS A 292 45.46 19.13 9.24
C LYS A 292 44.66 20.38 8.89
N ARG A 293 44.36 21.20 9.88
CA ARG A 293 43.87 22.57 9.65
C ARG A 293 44.80 23.26 8.66
N PRO A 294 44.30 23.88 7.60
CA PRO A 294 45.13 24.74 6.75
C PRO A 294 45.69 25.86 7.64
N GLN A 295 47.00 25.94 7.73
CA GLN A 295 47.64 27.12 8.32
C GLN A 295 47.24 28.33 7.48
N ALA A 296 46.63 29.31 8.10
CA ALA A 296 46.36 30.62 7.50
C ALA A 296 47.67 31.24 7.06
N GLY A 297 47.89 31.28 5.72
CA GLY A 297 49.03 31.93 5.11
C GLY A 297 49.03 33.42 5.48
N GLY A 298 50.10 33.84 6.14
CA GLY A 298 50.33 35.23 6.48
C GLY A 298 50.45 36.07 5.22
N THR A 299 49.70 37.13 5.16
CA THR A 299 49.78 38.19 4.16
C THR A 299 51.13 38.89 4.21
N PRO A 300 51.87 39.09 3.09
CA PRO A 300 53.09 39.89 3.11
C PRO A 300 52.77 41.40 3.23
N ARG A 301 53.31 42.02 4.28
CA ARG A 301 53.28 43.45 4.47
C ARG A 301 53.98 44.18 3.30
N LYS A 302 53.27 44.99 2.51
CA LYS A 302 53.83 45.93 1.55
C LYS A 302 54.56 47.03 2.33
N ARG A 303 55.86 47.12 2.13
CA ARG A 303 56.67 48.29 2.49
C ARG A 303 56.41 49.41 1.51
N ASN A 304 55.88 50.52 1.98
CA ASN A 304 55.85 51.81 1.27
C ASN A 304 57.23 52.41 1.29
N GLY A 305 57.84 52.52 0.11
CA GLY A 305 58.97 53.38 -0.16
C GLY A 305 58.48 54.74 -0.65
N LYS A 306 58.82 55.82 0.01
CA LYS A 306 58.59 57.18 -0.44
C LYS A 306 59.56 57.52 -1.60
N PRO A 307 59.10 58.28 -2.60
CA PRO A 307 60.02 58.86 -3.58
C PRO A 307 60.66 60.11 -3.07
N GLY A 308 61.94 60.19 -3.24
CA GLY A 308 62.69 61.50 -3.11
C GLY A 308 62.99 62.02 -4.52
N LYS A 309 62.67 63.29 -4.67
CA LYS A 309 62.93 64.25 -5.76
C LYS A 309 62.25 63.98 -7.09
#